data_e8dbf9ee0c6f1ab3cba8f1c96d313843
#
_entry.id   e8dbf9ee0c6f1ab3cba8f1c96d313843
#
_cell.length_a   1.000
_cell.length_b   1.000
_cell.length_c   1.000
_cell.angle_alpha   90.00
_cell.angle_beta   90.00
_cell.angle_gamma   90.00
#
_symmetry.space_group_name_H-M   'P 1'
#
loop_
_entity.id
_entity.type
_entity.pdbx_description
1 polymer ?
#
loop_
_entity_poly.entity_id
_entity_poly.type
_entity_poly.pdbx_seq_one_letter_code
_entity_poly.pdbx_strand_id
1 'polypeptide(L)'
;MSSTFGKIFSVTTWGESHGPAVGAVLDGCPAGLPITEEMIQAELNRRRPGQGKLTTPRNEKDTVKILSGVFEGKTTGTPISFVVFNEDQHSKDYADIAKWYRPGHADLCYDLKYGFRDYRGGGRSSARETIGRVAAGAVAKAFLKTVAGTEFLSWVSSVGTVDSTSINVSELTLDQIEASPVRCPDADASAKMEQAILEAKSKGDSIGGVVALLVKNVPAALGEPVFDRLDALLAQAMLSIPACKGFEIGSGFAAARMHGSEHNDEIYVEGNTYHTRTNNAGGSLGGISNGEPIYCRMAFKPTATISQLQKTAGRSYENGELAAKGRHDPCVAVRAPVIVESMAALVLADLYLQQKRNCLD
;
A
#
# COMPACT_ATOMS: atom_id res chain seq x y z
N MET A 1 18.46 7.28 0.13
CA MET A 1 17.71 8.46 -0.38
C MET A 1 16.23 8.23 -0.10
N SER A 2 15.48 9.23 0.32
CA SER A 2 14.12 9.07 0.86
C SER A 2 13.00 8.86 -0.16
N SER A 3 13.26 9.03 -1.45
CA SER A 3 12.28 8.83 -2.53
C SER A 3 12.57 7.59 -3.38
N THR A 4 13.58 6.80 -3.00
CA THR A 4 13.96 5.55 -3.64
C THR A 4 13.76 4.40 -2.65
N PHE A 5 13.18 3.29 -3.11
CA PHE A 5 12.94 2.06 -2.36
C PHE A 5 13.43 0.87 -3.18
N GLY A 6 14.04 -0.14 -2.52
CA GLY A 6 14.69 -1.29 -3.14
C GLY A 6 16.18 -1.06 -3.41
N LYS A 7 16.91 -2.15 -3.69
CA LYS A 7 18.36 -2.16 -3.95
C LYS A 7 18.69 -2.51 -5.40
N ILE A 8 18.18 -3.64 -5.88
CA ILE A 8 18.35 -4.13 -7.26
C ILE A 8 17.08 -3.77 -8.04
N PHE A 9 15.93 -4.25 -7.60
CA PHE A 9 14.64 -3.86 -8.16
C PHE A 9 14.16 -2.61 -7.42
N SER A 10 14.56 -1.45 -7.90
CA SER A 10 14.41 -0.20 -7.16
C SER A 10 13.48 0.77 -7.85
N VAL A 11 12.62 1.43 -7.07
CA VAL A 11 11.69 2.45 -7.56
C VAL A 11 12.00 3.81 -6.94
N THR A 12 12.11 4.84 -7.76
CA THR A 12 12.17 6.24 -7.35
C THR A 12 10.88 6.93 -7.74
N THR A 13 10.10 7.42 -6.76
CA THR A 13 8.86 8.17 -7.02
C THR A 13 9.09 9.66 -7.00
N TRP A 14 8.36 10.41 -7.84
CA TRP A 14 8.46 11.85 -7.98
C TRP A 14 7.10 12.50 -8.23
N GLY A 15 7.05 13.82 -8.20
CA GLY A 15 5.85 14.62 -8.44
C GLY A 15 4.98 14.79 -7.20
N GLU A 16 3.96 15.63 -7.30
CA GLU A 16 3.13 16.11 -6.21
C GLU A 16 1.65 16.15 -6.59
N SER A 17 0.78 16.10 -5.58
CA SER A 17 -0.67 15.99 -5.80
C SER A 17 -1.29 17.17 -6.57
N HIS A 18 -0.68 18.34 -6.53
CA HIS A 18 -1.10 19.57 -7.19
C HIS A 18 -0.03 20.13 -8.15
N GLY A 19 1.02 19.36 -8.40
CA GLY A 19 1.97 19.60 -9.49
C GLY A 19 1.38 19.16 -10.83
N PRO A 20 2.11 19.32 -11.95
CA PRO A 20 1.63 18.93 -13.28
C PRO A 20 1.45 17.42 -13.45
N ALA A 21 2.26 16.61 -12.77
CA ALA A 21 2.24 15.16 -12.86
C ALA A 21 2.81 14.49 -11.62
N VAL A 22 2.57 13.19 -11.50
CA VAL A 22 3.25 12.26 -10.61
C VAL A 22 3.79 11.09 -11.42
N GLY A 23 4.87 10.48 -10.97
CA GLY A 23 5.45 9.35 -11.68
C GLY A 23 6.46 8.57 -10.87
N ALA A 24 7.09 7.62 -11.54
CA ALA A 24 8.17 6.82 -10.98
C ALA A 24 9.15 6.40 -12.07
N VAL A 25 10.37 6.11 -11.63
CA VAL A 25 11.36 5.37 -12.41
C VAL A 25 11.63 4.06 -11.68
N LEU A 26 11.43 2.96 -12.36
CA LEU A 26 11.74 1.61 -11.91
C LEU A 26 13.02 1.16 -12.60
N ASP A 27 14.02 0.77 -11.84
CA ASP A 27 15.28 0.23 -12.32
C ASP A 27 15.49 -1.20 -11.85
N GLY A 28 16.34 -1.96 -12.57
CA GLY A 28 16.70 -3.33 -12.24
C GLY A 28 15.67 -4.40 -12.64
N CYS A 29 14.61 -4.05 -13.37
CA CYS A 29 13.71 -5.05 -13.92
C CYS A 29 14.41 -5.84 -15.04
N PRO A 30 14.43 -7.20 -14.98
CA PRO A 30 15.02 -8.01 -16.05
C PRO A 30 14.39 -7.76 -17.42
N ALA A 31 15.18 -7.92 -18.48
CA ALA A 31 14.70 -7.81 -19.86
C ALA A 31 13.77 -8.97 -20.24
N GLY A 32 12.84 -8.71 -21.19
CA GLY A 32 11.98 -9.73 -21.77
C GLY A 32 10.67 -10.00 -21.02
N LEU A 33 10.41 -9.33 -19.91
CA LEU A 33 9.13 -9.44 -19.20
C LEU A 33 8.01 -8.80 -20.03
N PRO A 34 6.92 -9.53 -20.38
CA PRO A 34 5.76 -8.92 -21.01
C PRO A 34 5.11 -7.89 -20.10
N ILE A 35 4.99 -6.65 -20.57
CA ILE A 35 4.35 -5.56 -19.83
C ILE A 35 3.77 -4.51 -20.81
N THR A 36 2.56 -4.03 -20.52
CA THR A 36 1.90 -2.98 -21.31
C THR A 36 1.31 -1.90 -20.41
N GLU A 37 0.94 -0.75 -21.00
CA GLU A 37 0.22 0.31 -20.27
C GLU A 37 -1.11 -0.20 -19.70
N GLU A 38 -1.82 -1.07 -20.40
CA GLU A 38 -3.10 -1.64 -19.99
C GLU A 38 -2.96 -2.52 -18.72
N MET A 39 -1.89 -3.32 -18.64
CA MET A 39 -1.61 -4.14 -17.43
C MET A 39 -1.37 -3.25 -16.21
N ILE A 40 -0.61 -2.18 -16.36
CA ILE A 40 -0.35 -1.21 -15.28
C ILE A 40 -1.62 -0.42 -14.97
N GLN A 41 -2.39 -0.02 -15.99
CA GLN A 41 -3.63 0.72 -15.84
C GLN A 41 -4.68 -0.08 -15.06
N ALA A 42 -4.75 -1.40 -15.24
CA ALA A 42 -5.65 -2.26 -14.47
C ALA A 42 -5.41 -2.12 -12.96
N GLU A 43 -4.16 -2.14 -12.51
CA GLU A 43 -3.81 -1.92 -11.09
C GLU A 43 -4.09 -0.47 -10.64
N LEU A 44 -3.80 0.52 -11.48
CA LEU A 44 -4.11 1.91 -11.18
C LEU A 44 -5.61 2.18 -11.10
N ASN A 45 -6.44 1.47 -11.89
CA ASN A 45 -7.89 1.55 -11.82
C ASN A 45 -8.42 1.07 -10.45
N ARG A 46 -7.80 0.07 -9.83
CA ARG A 46 -8.11 -0.38 -8.46
C ARG A 46 -7.75 0.69 -7.42
N ARG A 47 -6.69 1.51 -7.68
CA ARG A 47 -6.22 2.58 -6.79
C ARG A 47 -6.98 3.89 -6.93
N ARG A 48 -7.38 4.28 -8.13
CA ARG A 48 -7.86 5.63 -8.47
C ARG A 48 -8.95 6.15 -7.52
N PRO A 49 -9.12 7.49 -7.37
CA PRO A 49 -10.25 8.08 -6.66
C PRO A 49 -11.56 7.95 -7.47
N GLY A 50 -12.69 8.27 -6.85
CA GLY A 50 -13.97 8.34 -7.56
C GLY A 50 -14.60 6.99 -7.90
N GLN A 51 -14.29 5.92 -7.14
CA GLN A 51 -14.80 4.57 -7.40
C GLN A 51 -16.20 4.30 -6.80
N GLY A 52 -16.80 5.25 -6.12
CA GLY A 52 -18.13 5.09 -5.51
C GLY A 52 -18.41 6.05 -4.38
N LYS A 53 -19.52 5.80 -3.66
CA LYS A 53 -20.01 6.65 -2.57
C LYS A 53 -19.07 6.67 -1.34
N LEU A 54 -18.22 5.65 -1.20
CA LEU A 54 -17.32 5.44 -0.06
C LEU A 54 -15.94 6.08 -0.25
N THR A 55 -15.68 6.64 -1.43
CA THR A 55 -14.42 7.29 -1.75
C THR A 55 -14.61 8.78 -1.99
N THR A 56 -13.51 9.50 -2.14
CA THR A 56 -13.49 10.92 -2.47
C THR A 56 -14.26 11.18 -3.78
N PRO A 57 -14.99 12.32 -3.88
CA PRO A 57 -15.65 12.74 -5.12
C PRO A 57 -14.70 13.23 -6.20
N ARG A 58 -13.37 13.29 -5.93
CA ARG A 58 -12.36 13.61 -6.93
C ARG A 58 -12.43 12.56 -8.05
N ASN A 59 -12.43 13.02 -9.29
CA ASN A 59 -12.47 12.13 -10.45
C ASN A 59 -11.21 12.30 -11.29
N GLU A 60 -10.34 11.30 -11.24
CA GLU A 60 -9.08 11.24 -12.01
C GLU A 60 -9.03 9.90 -12.73
N LYS A 61 -8.71 9.91 -14.00
CA LYS A 61 -8.55 8.66 -14.77
C LYS A 61 -7.27 7.94 -14.41
N ASP A 62 -6.28 8.67 -13.88
CA ASP A 62 -4.93 8.19 -13.57
C ASP A 62 -4.30 7.44 -14.75
N THR A 63 -4.49 7.98 -15.98
CA THR A 63 -3.99 7.37 -17.21
C THR A 63 -2.46 7.36 -17.20
N VAL A 64 -1.89 6.16 -17.16
CA VAL A 64 -0.43 5.98 -17.18
C VAL A 64 0.12 6.06 -18.60
N LYS A 65 1.34 6.61 -18.70
CA LYS A 65 2.19 6.52 -19.88
C LYS A 65 3.53 5.93 -19.51
N ILE A 66 4.00 4.99 -20.32
CA ILE A 66 5.37 4.45 -20.25
C ILE A 66 6.23 5.30 -21.19
N LEU A 67 7.31 5.88 -20.66
CA LEU A 67 8.19 6.78 -21.40
C LEU A 67 9.50 6.12 -21.83
N SER A 68 9.90 5.03 -21.19
CA SER A 68 11.15 4.29 -21.46
C SER A 68 11.10 2.88 -20.90
N GLY A 69 12.09 2.05 -21.29
CA GLY A 69 12.33 0.73 -20.71
C GLY A 69 11.41 -0.39 -21.21
N VAL A 70 10.54 -0.11 -22.20
CA VAL A 70 9.67 -1.10 -22.85
C VAL A 70 9.73 -0.95 -24.36
N PHE A 71 9.89 -2.06 -25.07
CA PHE A 71 9.85 -2.13 -26.52
C PHE A 71 9.07 -3.37 -26.97
N GLU A 72 8.17 -3.23 -27.91
CA GLU A 72 7.29 -4.30 -28.43
C GLU A 72 6.59 -5.10 -27.31
N GLY A 73 6.11 -4.38 -26.27
CA GLY A 73 5.37 -5.01 -25.15
C GLY A 73 6.24 -5.81 -24.17
N LYS A 74 7.57 -5.64 -24.21
CA LYS A 74 8.50 -6.31 -23.29
C LYS A 74 9.48 -5.32 -22.67
N THR A 75 9.89 -5.59 -21.43
CA THR A 75 10.95 -4.82 -20.78
C THR A 75 12.29 -4.99 -21.50
N THR A 76 13.10 -3.94 -21.51
CA THR A 76 14.42 -3.91 -22.19
C THR A 76 15.58 -4.14 -21.23
N GLY A 77 15.34 -4.22 -19.90
CA GLY A 77 16.38 -4.26 -18.86
C GLY A 77 16.97 -2.89 -18.52
N THR A 78 16.45 -1.82 -19.13
CA THR A 78 16.82 -0.43 -18.82
C THR A 78 15.73 0.23 -17.97
N PRO A 79 15.97 1.41 -17.34
CA PRO A 79 14.98 2.04 -16.48
C PRO A 79 13.64 2.27 -17.15
N ILE A 80 12.56 1.85 -16.47
CA ILE A 80 11.18 2.04 -16.91
C ILE A 80 10.64 3.31 -16.25
N SER A 81 10.29 4.31 -17.05
CA SER A 81 9.72 5.56 -16.56
C SER A 81 8.21 5.61 -16.79
N PHE A 82 7.47 5.92 -15.71
CA PHE A 82 6.02 6.09 -15.72
C PHE A 82 5.64 7.53 -15.41
N VAL A 83 4.62 8.03 -16.08
CA VAL A 83 4.00 9.33 -15.78
C VAL A 83 2.48 9.24 -15.79
N VAL A 84 1.85 9.94 -14.86
CA VAL A 84 0.41 10.22 -14.83
C VAL A 84 0.23 11.71 -14.64
N PHE A 85 -0.42 12.38 -15.57
CA PHE A 85 -0.73 13.80 -15.50
C PHE A 85 -1.89 14.07 -14.56
N ASN A 86 -1.83 15.19 -13.83
CA ASN A 86 -2.89 15.64 -12.96
C ASN A 86 -3.92 16.43 -13.76
N GLU A 87 -5.20 16.01 -13.75
CA GLU A 87 -6.27 16.61 -14.55
C GLU A 87 -7.26 17.45 -13.71
N ASP A 88 -7.51 17.07 -12.44
CA ASP A 88 -8.53 17.65 -11.56
C ASP A 88 -7.91 18.38 -10.36
N GLN A 89 -7.20 19.49 -10.62
CA GLN A 89 -6.57 20.35 -9.61
C GLN A 89 -7.45 21.56 -9.31
N HIS A 90 -7.97 21.66 -8.08
CA HIS A 90 -8.69 22.84 -7.60
C HIS A 90 -7.89 23.57 -6.52
N SER A 91 -7.09 24.57 -6.90
CA SER A 91 -6.21 25.31 -6.00
C SER A 91 -6.92 26.33 -5.09
N LYS A 92 -8.19 26.68 -5.36
CA LYS A 92 -8.94 27.70 -4.61
C LYS A 92 -9.35 27.28 -3.20
N ASP A 93 -9.36 25.98 -2.89
CA ASP A 93 -9.89 25.43 -1.63
C ASP A 93 -8.86 25.41 -0.48
N TYR A 94 -7.66 25.98 -0.68
CA TYR A 94 -6.54 25.82 0.24
C TYR A 94 -6.08 27.08 0.99
N ALA A 95 -6.82 28.19 0.91
CA ALA A 95 -6.45 29.46 1.56
C ALA A 95 -6.33 29.31 3.09
N ASP A 96 -7.27 28.62 3.73
CA ASP A 96 -7.25 28.41 5.18
C ASP A 96 -6.08 27.49 5.59
N ILE A 97 -5.74 26.51 4.76
CA ILE A 97 -4.62 25.57 5.00
C ILE A 97 -3.26 26.26 4.81
N ALA A 98 -3.20 27.37 4.09
CA ALA A 98 -1.99 28.19 4.01
C ALA A 98 -1.64 28.80 5.37
N LYS A 99 -2.67 29.17 6.15
CA LYS A 99 -2.53 29.83 7.47
C LYS A 99 -2.47 28.81 8.61
N TRP A 100 -3.41 27.82 8.62
CA TRP A 100 -3.63 26.88 9.71
C TRP A 100 -3.13 25.48 9.37
N TYR A 101 -2.52 24.80 10.33
CA TYR A 101 -2.11 23.40 10.18
C TYR A 101 -3.29 22.46 10.39
N ARG A 102 -3.50 21.53 9.50
CA ARG A 102 -4.50 20.46 9.70
C ARG A 102 -4.06 19.52 10.82
N PRO A 103 -4.84 19.32 11.88
CA PRO A 103 -4.52 18.33 12.91
C PRO A 103 -4.31 16.93 12.31
N GLY A 104 -3.28 16.23 12.75
CA GLY A 104 -2.96 14.88 12.25
C GLY A 104 -2.43 14.79 10.81
N HIS A 105 -2.27 15.92 10.10
CA HIS A 105 -1.67 15.98 8.76
C HIS A 105 -0.18 16.38 8.82
N ALA A 106 0.53 16.20 7.73
CA ALA A 106 1.97 16.48 7.64
C ALA A 106 2.33 17.99 7.56
N ASP A 107 1.36 18.88 7.51
CA ASP A 107 1.56 20.32 7.27
C ASP A 107 2.63 20.95 8.19
N LEU A 108 2.45 20.79 9.51
CA LEU A 108 3.39 21.29 10.52
C LEU A 108 4.78 20.68 10.35
N CYS A 109 4.85 19.35 10.16
CA CYS A 109 6.13 18.65 10.06
C CYS A 109 6.91 19.03 8.81
N TYR A 110 6.23 19.35 7.70
CA TYR A 110 6.89 19.86 6.49
C TYR A 110 7.46 21.25 6.68
N ASP A 111 6.70 22.16 7.30
CA ASP A 111 7.20 23.50 7.61
C ASP A 111 8.39 23.46 8.61
N LEU A 112 8.30 22.62 9.65
CA LEU A 112 9.41 22.45 10.61
C LEU A 112 10.67 21.85 9.95
N LYS A 113 10.50 20.90 9.02
CA LYS A 113 11.61 20.21 8.39
C LYS A 113 12.28 21.02 7.30
N TYR A 114 11.49 21.65 6.43
CA TYR A 114 11.97 22.28 5.21
C TYR A 114 11.92 23.81 5.26
N GLY A 115 11.27 24.40 6.28
CA GLY A 115 11.05 25.85 6.41
C GLY A 115 10.07 26.43 5.40
N PHE A 116 9.64 25.63 4.42
CA PHE A 116 8.76 26.02 3.33
C PHE A 116 7.98 24.82 2.81
N ARG A 117 6.72 25.01 2.48
CA ARG A 117 5.88 23.97 1.87
C ARG A 117 4.95 24.55 0.80
N ASP A 118 4.61 23.75 -0.19
CA ASP A 118 3.44 24.01 -1.02
C ASP A 118 2.18 23.63 -0.24
N TYR A 119 1.39 24.62 0.16
CA TYR A 119 0.15 24.42 0.93
C TYR A 119 -1.01 23.88 0.08
N ARG A 120 -0.87 23.85 -1.24
CA ARG A 120 -1.90 23.34 -2.17
C ARG A 120 -1.97 21.82 -2.07
N GLY A 121 -2.81 21.30 -1.17
CA GLY A 121 -2.98 19.88 -0.92
C GLY A 121 -1.93 19.26 0.02
N GLY A 122 -1.54 18.02 -0.22
CA GLY A 122 -0.61 17.25 0.62
C GLY A 122 0.79 17.09 0.03
N GLY A 123 1.05 17.62 -1.17
CA GLY A 123 2.34 17.46 -1.85
C GLY A 123 2.76 15.99 -1.93
N ARG A 124 3.99 15.69 -1.51
CA ARG A 124 4.54 14.32 -1.40
C ARG A 124 3.91 13.47 -0.29
N SER A 125 3.23 14.08 0.71
CA SER A 125 2.51 13.33 1.76
C SER A 125 1.10 12.89 1.33
N SER A 126 0.66 13.28 0.13
CA SER A 126 -0.64 12.90 -0.42
C SER A 126 -0.65 11.43 -0.84
N ALA A 127 -1.81 10.75 -0.64
CA ALA A 127 -2.04 9.41 -1.19
C ALA A 127 -1.90 9.33 -2.73
N ARG A 128 -1.87 10.46 -3.44
CA ARG A 128 -1.63 10.49 -4.89
C ARG A 128 -0.22 10.03 -5.27
N GLU A 129 0.75 10.22 -4.40
CA GLU A 129 2.13 9.72 -4.58
C GLU A 129 2.15 8.19 -4.81
N THR A 130 1.19 7.45 -4.27
CA THR A 130 1.11 5.99 -4.42
C THR A 130 0.84 5.52 -5.86
N ILE A 131 0.50 6.40 -6.79
CA ILE A 131 0.42 6.09 -8.23
C ILE A 131 1.75 5.49 -8.70
N GLY A 132 2.88 6.12 -8.38
CA GLY A 132 4.20 5.62 -8.77
C GLY A 132 4.51 4.24 -8.18
N ARG A 133 4.10 4.00 -6.92
CA ARG A 133 4.25 2.70 -6.25
C ARG A 133 3.41 1.61 -6.91
N VAL A 134 2.16 1.91 -7.25
CA VAL A 134 1.26 0.95 -7.89
C VAL A 134 1.70 0.65 -9.32
N ALA A 135 2.15 1.65 -10.08
CA ALA A 135 2.68 1.43 -11.42
C ALA A 135 3.92 0.52 -11.43
N ALA A 136 4.89 0.79 -10.55
CA ALA A 136 6.07 -0.08 -10.39
C ALA A 136 5.71 -1.45 -9.79
N GLY A 137 4.76 -1.48 -8.83
CA GLY A 137 4.24 -2.70 -8.24
C GLY A 137 3.54 -3.62 -9.25
N ALA A 138 2.87 -3.07 -10.25
CA ALA A 138 2.28 -3.85 -11.34
C ALA A 138 3.36 -4.63 -12.13
N VAL A 139 4.50 -3.99 -12.41
CA VAL A 139 5.65 -4.66 -13.04
C VAL A 139 6.24 -5.73 -12.13
N ALA A 140 6.40 -5.43 -10.82
CA ALA A 140 6.90 -6.39 -9.83
C ALA A 140 5.98 -7.62 -9.70
N LYS A 141 4.66 -7.44 -9.68
CA LYS A 141 3.68 -8.53 -9.68
C LYS A 141 3.79 -9.39 -10.93
N ALA A 142 3.87 -8.76 -12.11
CA ALA A 142 4.04 -9.47 -13.39
C ALA A 142 5.35 -10.30 -13.40
N PHE A 143 6.44 -9.72 -12.91
CA PHE A 143 7.73 -10.40 -12.78
C PHE A 143 7.63 -11.64 -11.86
N LEU A 144 7.14 -11.46 -10.64
CA LEU A 144 7.03 -12.55 -9.66
C LEU A 144 6.04 -13.64 -10.09
N LYS A 145 4.96 -13.26 -10.77
CA LYS A 145 4.05 -14.23 -11.37
C LYS A 145 4.74 -15.08 -12.44
N THR A 146 5.57 -14.45 -13.27
CA THR A 146 6.31 -15.13 -14.35
C THR A 146 7.36 -16.09 -13.81
N VAL A 147 8.11 -15.70 -12.77
CA VAL A 147 9.26 -16.49 -12.28
C VAL A 147 8.91 -17.50 -11.20
N ALA A 148 7.79 -17.31 -10.48
CA ALA A 148 7.43 -18.13 -9.32
C ALA A 148 5.91 -18.42 -9.19
N GLY A 149 5.07 -17.89 -10.07
CA GLY A 149 3.63 -18.02 -9.94
C GLY A 149 3.04 -17.27 -8.74
N THR A 150 3.78 -16.31 -8.16
CA THR A 150 3.37 -15.59 -6.96
C THR A 150 2.10 -14.79 -7.19
N GLU A 151 1.16 -14.85 -6.25
CA GLU A 151 -0.12 -14.16 -6.26
C GLU A 151 -0.27 -13.28 -5.01
N PHE A 152 -0.87 -12.10 -5.21
CA PHE A 152 -1.09 -11.11 -4.17
C PHE A 152 -2.57 -10.86 -3.99
N LEU A 153 -3.08 -11.05 -2.79
CA LEU A 153 -4.47 -10.78 -2.41
C LEU A 153 -4.48 -9.90 -1.18
N SER A 154 -5.16 -8.77 -1.25
CA SER A 154 -5.29 -7.86 -0.12
C SER A 154 -6.71 -7.34 -0.01
N TRP A 155 -7.24 -7.29 1.21
CA TRP A 155 -8.62 -6.90 1.49
C TRP A 155 -8.74 -6.08 2.76
N VAL A 156 -9.87 -5.39 2.90
CA VAL A 156 -10.21 -4.69 4.14
C VAL A 156 -10.74 -5.72 5.13
N SER A 157 -10.00 -5.96 6.20
CA SER A 157 -10.38 -6.90 7.26
C SER A 157 -11.12 -6.26 8.42
N SER A 158 -11.03 -4.91 8.57
CA SER A 158 -11.73 -4.17 9.62
C SER A 158 -11.96 -2.72 9.21
N VAL A 159 -13.09 -2.14 9.66
CA VAL A 159 -13.38 -0.70 9.62
C VAL A 159 -13.94 -0.27 10.98
N GLY A 160 -13.26 0.64 11.66
CA GLY A 160 -13.63 1.04 13.02
C GLY A 160 -13.63 -0.16 13.97
N THR A 161 -14.81 -0.51 14.47
CA THR A 161 -15.05 -1.66 15.37
C THR A 161 -15.68 -2.87 14.66
N VAL A 162 -15.83 -2.80 13.34
CA VAL A 162 -16.41 -3.89 12.55
C VAL A 162 -15.30 -4.73 11.97
N ASP A 163 -15.18 -5.97 12.41
CA ASP A 163 -14.20 -6.94 11.91
C ASP A 163 -14.87 -7.96 10.98
N SER A 164 -14.13 -8.40 9.96
CA SER A 164 -14.51 -9.59 9.18
C SER A 164 -14.06 -10.85 9.92
N THR A 165 -14.93 -11.84 10.03
CA THR A 165 -14.66 -13.08 10.78
C THR A 165 -14.77 -14.34 9.96
N SER A 166 -15.33 -14.27 8.75
CA SER A 166 -15.74 -15.44 7.96
C SER A 166 -15.07 -15.47 6.58
N ILE A 167 -13.71 -15.34 6.56
CA ILE A 167 -12.96 -15.39 5.30
C ILE A 167 -12.17 -16.68 5.23
N ASN A 168 -12.51 -17.53 4.24
CA ASN A 168 -11.69 -18.69 3.89
C ASN A 168 -10.52 -18.21 2.99
N VAL A 169 -9.36 -17.96 3.60
CA VAL A 169 -8.18 -17.43 2.89
C VAL A 169 -7.60 -18.39 1.85
N SER A 170 -7.86 -19.72 1.97
CA SER A 170 -7.37 -20.72 1.00
C SER A 170 -8.08 -20.61 -0.35
N GLU A 171 -9.38 -20.26 -0.34
CA GLU A 171 -10.24 -20.15 -1.53
C GLU A 171 -10.43 -18.69 -2.00
N LEU A 172 -9.79 -17.74 -1.30
CA LEU A 172 -9.95 -16.32 -1.59
C LEU A 172 -9.42 -15.98 -2.98
N THR A 173 -10.23 -15.24 -3.75
CA THR A 173 -9.89 -14.74 -5.08
C THR A 173 -9.96 -13.21 -5.15
N LEU A 174 -9.29 -12.62 -6.13
CA LEU A 174 -9.34 -11.18 -6.36
C LEU A 174 -10.76 -10.71 -6.72
N ASP A 175 -11.50 -11.49 -7.50
CA ASP A 175 -12.87 -11.16 -7.91
C ASP A 175 -13.82 -11.06 -6.70
N GLN A 176 -13.68 -11.95 -5.71
CA GLN A 176 -14.45 -11.87 -4.47
C GLN A 176 -14.14 -10.60 -3.66
N ILE A 177 -12.88 -10.18 -3.66
CA ILE A 177 -12.45 -8.93 -2.99
C ILE A 177 -13.03 -7.71 -3.69
N GLU A 178 -12.85 -7.62 -5.01
CA GLU A 178 -13.24 -6.44 -5.80
C GLU A 178 -14.77 -6.35 -6.01
N ALA A 179 -15.52 -7.44 -5.84
CA ALA A 179 -16.99 -7.43 -5.85
C ALA A 179 -17.59 -6.63 -4.69
N SER A 180 -16.87 -6.48 -3.58
CA SER A 180 -17.32 -5.72 -2.42
C SER A 180 -16.99 -4.22 -2.56
N PRO A 181 -17.93 -3.30 -2.26
CA PRO A 181 -17.70 -1.86 -2.34
C PRO A 181 -16.64 -1.37 -1.34
N VAL A 182 -16.41 -2.11 -0.25
CA VAL A 182 -15.35 -1.85 0.74
C VAL A 182 -14.14 -2.75 0.57
N ARG A 183 -14.13 -3.65 -0.44
CA ARG A 183 -13.11 -4.68 -0.63
C ARG A 183 -12.97 -5.63 0.56
N CYS A 184 -14.07 -5.99 1.18
CA CYS A 184 -14.17 -7.02 2.21
C CYS A 184 -14.95 -8.21 1.63
N PRO A 185 -14.35 -9.41 1.49
CA PRO A 185 -15.04 -10.57 0.90
C PRO A 185 -16.09 -11.23 1.83
N ASP A 186 -16.13 -10.85 3.11
CA ASP A 186 -17.20 -11.19 4.05
C ASP A 186 -18.39 -10.26 3.81
N ALA A 187 -19.48 -10.76 3.21
CA ALA A 187 -20.62 -9.96 2.79
C ALA A 187 -21.33 -9.24 3.96
N ASP A 188 -21.48 -9.91 5.10
CA ASP A 188 -22.12 -9.35 6.29
C ASP A 188 -21.26 -8.25 6.92
N ALA A 189 -19.97 -8.49 7.05
CA ALA A 189 -19.04 -7.49 7.52
C ALA A 189 -18.93 -6.31 6.53
N SER A 190 -18.91 -6.58 5.23
CA SER A 190 -18.88 -5.57 4.16
C SER A 190 -20.03 -4.57 4.29
N ALA A 191 -21.27 -5.07 4.47
CA ALA A 191 -22.44 -4.21 4.62
C ALA A 191 -22.37 -3.31 5.88
N LYS A 192 -21.90 -3.86 7.00
CA LYS A 192 -21.71 -3.11 8.25
C LYS A 192 -20.57 -2.09 8.15
N MET A 193 -19.47 -2.43 7.48
CA MET A 193 -18.35 -1.53 7.21
C MET A 193 -18.77 -0.38 6.31
N GLU A 194 -19.56 -0.64 5.25
CA GLU A 194 -20.13 0.39 4.40
C GLU A 194 -20.97 1.37 5.21
N GLN A 195 -21.86 0.87 6.06
CA GLN A 195 -22.69 1.70 6.94
C GLN A 195 -21.84 2.57 7.87
N ALA A 196 -20.81 2.00 8.52
CA ALA A 196 -19.91 2.74 9.41
C ALA A 196 -19.17 3.88 8.70
N ILE A 197 -18.72 3.64 7.45
CA ILE A 197 -18.06 4.67 6.62
C ILE A 197 -19.07 5.79 6.26
N LEU A 198 -20.27 5.44 5.84
CA LEU A 198 -21.32 6.42 5.48
C LEU A 198 -21.76 7.24 6.69
N GLU A 199 -21.84 6.64 7.87
CA GLU A 199 -22.15 7.34 9.11
C GLU A 199 -21.05 8.34 9.48
N ALA A 200 -19.76 7.95 9.43
CA ALA A 200 -18.66 8.86 9.66
C ALA A 200 -18.69 10.03 8.66
N LYS A 201 -18.90 9.72 7.37
CA LYS A 201 -19.02 10.73 6.30
C LYS A 201 -20.16 11.72 6.55
N SER A 202 -21.34 11.25 6.99
CA SER A 202 -22.50 12.09 7.25
C SER A 202 -22.26 13.08 8.40
N LYS A 203 -21.39 12.73 9.34
CA LYS A 203 -20.96 13.58 10.47
C LYS A 203 -19.79 14.51 10.11
N GLY A 204 -19.35 14.55 8.84
CA GLY A 204 -18.18 15.31 8.42
C GLY A 204 -16.86 14.79 9.02
N ASP A 205 -16.81 13.50 9.36
CA ASP A 205 -15.71 12.80 10.01
C ASP A 205 -15.11 11.74 9.08
N SER A 206 -14.13 11.00 9.60
CA SER A 206 -13.45 9.89 8.93
C SER A 206 -13.27 8.72 9.90
N ILE A 207 -13.07 7.53 9.36
CA ILE A 207 -12.89 6.29 10.13
C ILE A 207 -11.67 5.53 9.62
N GLY A 208 -10.94 4.88 10.52
CA GLY A 208 -9.81 4.03 10.20
C GLY A 208 -10.22 2.60 9.87
N GLY A 209 -9.24 1.79 9.47
CA GLY A 209 -9.47 0.38 9.19
C GLY A 209 -8.18 -0.42 9.15
N VAL A 210 -8.34 -1.73 9.04
CA VAL A 210 -7.23 -2.69 8.88
C VAL A 210 -7.32 -3.35 7.52
N VAL A 211 -6.16 -3.45 6.86
CA VAL A 211 -6.01 -4.16 5.59
C VAL A 211 -5.18 -5.40 5.84
N ALA A 212 -5.65 -6.55 5.37
CA ALA A 212 -4.92 -7.81 5.37
C ALA A 212 -4.28 -8.05 4.00
N LEU A 213 -3.15 -8.74 4.01
CA LEU A 213 -2.41 -9.18 2.82
C LEU A 213 -2.12 -10.67 2.95
N LEU A 214 -2.40 -11.40 1.89
CA LEU A 214 -1.97 -12.78 1.67
C LEU A 214 -1.15 -12.83 0.37
N VAL A 215 0.07 -13.37 0.46
CA VAL A 215 0.87 -13.65 -0.72
C VAL A 215 1.04 -15.16 -0.84
N LYS A 216 0.56 -15.73 -1.94
CA LYS A 216 0.64 -17.18 -2.25
C LYS A 216 1.84 -17.45 -3.17
N ASN A 217 2.33 -18.67 -3.16
CA ASN A 217 3.44 -19.14 -4.00
C ASN A 217 4.70 -18.26 -3.83
N VAL A 218 5.07 -18.02 -2.59
CA VAL A 218 6.26 -17.24 -2.26
C VAL A 218 7.47 -18.15 -2.39
N PRO A 219 8.50 -17.79 -3.19
CA PRO A 219 9.75 -18.53 -3.19
C PRO A 219 10.36 -18.58 -1.78
N ALA A 220 10.87 -19.74 -1.37
CA ALA A 220 11.66 -19.84 -0.15
C ALA A 220 13.01 -19.09 -0.29
N ALA A 221 13.66 -18.83 0.83
CA ALA A 221 14.98 -18.20 0.92
C ALA A 221 15.05 -16.71 0.55
N LEU A 222 13.93 -15.97 0.60
CA LEU A 222 13.93 -14.53 0.40
C LEU A 222 14.08 -13.79 1.73
N GLY A 223 15.09 -12.95 1.86
CA GLY A 223 15.40 -12.15 3.04
C GLY A 223 16.86 -12.22 3.41
N GLU A 224 17.43 -11.09 3.85
CA GLU A 224 18.85 -10.95 4.15
C GLU A 224 19.06 -10.63 5.65
N PRO A 225 19.34 -11.62 6.49
CA PRO A 225 19.80 -11.35 7.85
C PRO A 225 21.05 -10.46 7.84
N VAL A 226 21.25 -9.55 8.81
CA VAL A 226 20.45 -9.37 10.02
C VAL A 226 19.39 -8.27 9.85
N PHE A 227 19.66 -7.19 9.11
CA PHE A 227 18.82 -6.00 9.09
C PHE A 227 17.84 -5.96 7.91
N ASP A 228 18.15 -6.64 6.81
CA ASP A 228 17.28 -6.71 5.63
C ASP A 228 16.41 -7.98 5.63
N ARG A 229 15.95 -8.35 6.81
CA ARG A 229 14.99 -9.44 7.00
C ARG A 229 13.71 -9.17 6.23
N LEU A 230 13.10 -10.21 5.70
CA LEU A 230 11.84 -10.11 4.95
C LEU A 230 10.74 -9.36 5.74
N ASP A 231 10.53 -9.73 7.01
CA ASP A 231 9.55 -9.09 7.89
C ASP A 231 9.88 -7.61 8.16
N ALA A 232 11.16 -7.27 8.31
CA ALA A 232 11.60 -5.90 8.51
C ALA A 232 11.40 -5.03 7.25
N LEU A 233 11.73 -5.55 6.07
CA LEU A 233 11.52 -4.83 4.81
C LEU A 233 10.03 -4.68 4.46
N LEU A 234 9.21 -5.71 4.72
CA LEU A 234 7.75 -5.61 4.60
C LEU A 234 7.20 -4.53 5.55
N ALA A 235 7.63 -4.51 6.82
CA ALA A 235 7.22 -3.49 7.78
C ALA A 235 7.61 -2.07 7.30
N GLN A 236 8.84 -1.88 6.82
CA GLN A 236 9.31 -0.62 6.25
C GLN A 236 8.44 -0.19 5.06
N ALA A 237 8.18 -1.11 4.13
CA ALA A 237 7.36 -0.86 2.96
C ALA A 237 5.95 -0.40 3.34
N MET A 238 5.28 -1.16 4.23
CA MET A 238 3.90 -0.91 4.66
C MET A 238 3.78 0.36 5.48
N LEU A 239 4.66 0.60 6.46
CA LEU A 239 4.65 1.82 7.27
C LEU A 239 5.01 3.08 6.47
N SER A 240 5.61 2.95 5.29
CA SER A 240 5.83 4.05 4.35
C SER A 240 4.56 4.48 3.60
N ILE A 241 3.51 3.66 3.59
CA ILE A 241 2.22 4.00 2.95
C ILE A 241 1.54 5.12 3.75
N PRO A 242 1.04 6.19 3.08
CA PRO A 242 0.32 7.25 3.78
C PRO A 242 -0.81 6.72 4.66
N ALA A 243 -0.93 7.24 5.88
CA ALA A 243 -1.89 6.86 6.93
C ALA A 243 -1.67 5.48 7.57
N CYS A 244 -0.75 4.65 7.12
CA CYS A 244 -0.39 3.42 7.81
C CYS A 244 0.28 3.73 9.17
N LYS A 245 -0.14 3.03 10.25
CA LYS A 245 0.32 3.25 11.63
C LYS A 245 0.68 1.98 12.38
N GLY A 246 0.36 0.82 11.82
CA GLY A 246 0.66 -0.47 12.40
C GLY A 246 0.92 -1.51 11.34
N PHE A 247 1.78 -2.46 11.67
CA PHE A 247 2.11 -3.62 10.86
C PHE A 247 2.27 -4.82 11.79
N GLU A 248 1.73 -5.96 11.40
CA GLU A 248 2.02 -7.24 12.01
C GLU A 248 2.06 -8.35 10.96
N ILE A 249 2.84 -9.40 11.24
CA ILE A 249 3.03 -10.56 10.38
C ILE A 249 2.68 -11.83 11.16
N GLY A 250 2.03 -12.79 10.50
CA GLY A 250 1.57 -14.02 11.13
C GLY A 250 0.64 -13.75 12.30
N SER A 251 0.91 -14.35 13.45
CA SER A 251 0.17 -14.13 14.70
C SER A 251 0.32 -12.70 15.26
N GLY A 252 1.33 -11.93 14.80
CA GLY A 252 1.52 -10.55 15.20
C GLY A 252 1.57 -10.35 16.70
N PHE A 253 0.81 -9.38 17.23
CA PHE A 253 0.74 -9.11 18.67
C PHE A 253 0.12 -10.24 19.49
N ALA A 254 -0.67 -11.14 18.88
CA ALA A 254 -1.21 -12.30 19.60
C ALA A 254 -0.11 -13.29 20.01
N ALA A 255 1.00 -13.37 19.26
CA ALA A 255 2.15 -14.22 19.58
C ALA A 255 2.72 -13.94 20.99
N ALA A 256 2.66 -12.68 21.46
CA ALA A 256 3.15 -12.32 22.81
C ALA A 256 2.34 -12.96 23.95
N ARG A 257 1.19 -13.58 23.67
CA ARG A 257 0.31 -14.24 24.63
C ARG A 257 0.30 -15.77 24.48
N MET A 258 1.07 -16.30 23.52
CA MET A 258 1.16 -17.73 23.23
C MET A 258 2.40 -18.34 23.89
N HIS A 259 2.31 -19.61 24.23
CA HIS A 259 3.50 -20.39 24.58
C HIS A 259 4.24 -20.84 23.33
N GLY A 260 5.55 -21.12 23.43
CA GLY A 260 6.34 -21.58 22.29
C GLY A 260 5.76 -22.84 21.63
N SER A 261 5.24 -23.78 22.42
CA SER A 261 4.56 -24.99 21.93
C SER A 261 3.28 -24.73 21.15
N GLU A 262 2.65 -23.57 21.34
CA GLU A 262 1.43 -23.17 20.63
C GLU A 262 1.76 -22.37 19.37
N HIS A 263 2.85 -21.58 19.44
CA HIS A 263 3.27 -20.69 18.35
C HIS A 263 4.13 -21.38 17.30
N ASN A 264 4.96 -22.38 17.70
CA ASN A 264 5.89 -23.03 16.79
C ASN A 264 5.15 -23.77 15.67
N ASP A 265 5.50 -23.43 14.43
CA ASP A 265 4.99 -24.05 13.25
C ASP A 265 5.73 -25.38 13.01
N GLU A 266 5.07 -26.52 13.25
CA GLU A 266 5.65 -27.87 13.08
C GLU A 266 6.00 -28.11 11.63
N ILE A 267 7.27 -28.47 11.36
CA ILE A 267 7.76 -28.74 10.01
C ILE A 267 7.49 -30.20 9.63
N TYR A 268 7.00 -30.43 8.42
CA TYR A 268 6.82 -31.76 7.84
C TYR A 268 7.27 -31.79 6.38
N VAL A 269 7.43 -32.97 5.83
CA VAL A 269 7.83 -33.19 4.44
C VAL A 269 6.67 -33.79 3.66
N GLU A 270 6.39 -33.22 2.48
CA GLU A 270 5.50 -33.79 1.48
C GLU A 270 6.23 -33.86 0.13
N GLY A 271 6.40 -35.08 -0.36
CA GLY A 271 7.29 -35.30 -1.52
C GLY A 271 8.73 -34.88 -1.21
N ASN A 272 9.23 -33.89 -1.94
CA ASN A 272 10.57 -33.30 -1.74
C ASN A 272 10.50 -31.86 -1.22
N THR A 273 9.38 -31.45 -0.65
CA THR A 273 9.12 -30.09 -0.19
C THR A 273 8.89 -30.05 1.30
N TYR A 274 9.46 -29.06 1.98
CA TYR A 274 9.18 -28.76 3.38
C TYR A 274 7.94 -27.87 3.48
N HIS A 275 7.08 -28.20 4.44
CA HIS A 275 5.87 -27.44 4.77
C HIS A 275 5.76 -27.24 6.27
N THR A 276 4.87 -26.33 6.70
CA THR A 276 4.50 -26.18 8.09
C THR A 276 3.02 -26.46 8.32
N ARG A 277 2.67 -27.08 9.48
CA ARG A 277 1.28 -27.45 9.82
C ARG A 277 0.42 -26.24 10.16
N THR A 278 1.04 -25.22 10.68
CA THR A 278 0.46 -23.90 10.98
C THR A 278 1.33 -22.82 10.33
N ASN A 279 0.87 -21.60 10.32
CA ASN A 279 1.63 -20.48 9.77
C ASN A 279 1.58 -19.27 10.72
N ASN A 280 1.86 -19.52 12.00
CA ASN A 280 1.92 -18.48 13.03
C ASN A 280 3.03 -17.46 12.77
N ALA A 281 4.14 -17.91 12.16
CA ALA A 281 5.24 -17.04 11.74
C ALA A 281 4.91 -16.17 10.52
N GLY A 282 3.80 -16.48 9.79
CA GLY A 282 3.36 -15.69 8.64
C GLY A 282 4.28 -15.76 7.42
N GLY A 283 4.90 -16.94 7.18
CA GLY A 283 5.74 -17.20 6.01
C GLY A 283 7.20 -16.75 6.15
N SER A 284 7.62 -16.30 7.34
CA SER A 284 8.99 -15.84 7.59
C SER A 284 9.57 -16.44 8.85
N LEU A 285 10.68 -17.18 8.74
CA LEU A 285 11.45 -17.74 9.84
C LEU A 285 12.86 -17.14 9.85
N GLY A 286 13.26 -16.56 10.98
CA GLY A 286 14.56 -15.89 11.08
C GLY A 286 14.74 -14.67 10.13
N GLY A 287 13.65 -14.18 9.54
CA GLY A 287 13.65 -13.09 8.57
C GLY A 287 13.83 -13.57 7.12
N ILE A 288 13.67 -14.86 6.87
CA ILE A 288 13.80 -15.49 5.55
C ILE A 288 12.48 -16.21 5.24
N SER A 289 11.99 -16.11 3.99
CA SER A 289 10.79 -16.82 3.58
C SER A 289 10.98 -18.33 3.61
N ASN A 290 10.00 -19.06 4.11
CA ASN A 290 10.03 -20.51 4.24
C ASN A 290 9.25 -21.26 3.16
N GLY A 291 8.67 -20.56 2.17
CA GLY A 291 7.83 -21.12 1.12
C GLY A 291 6.34 -21.12 1.43
N GLU A 292 5.96 -20.95 2.69
CA GLU A 292 4.55 -20.78 3.08
C GLU A 292 4.03 -19.38 2.71
N PRO A 293 2.69 -19.22 2.61
CA PRO A 293 2.10 -17.93 2.29
C PRO A 293 2.51 -16.84 3.30
N ILE A 294 2.86 -15.66 2.81
CA ILE A 294 3.05 -14.49 3.67
C ILE A 294 1.68 -13.93 4.05
N TYR A 295 1.44 -13.77 5.35
CA TYR A 295 0.25 -13.14 5.89
C TYR A 295 0.60 -11.96 6.79
N CYS A 296 0.07 -10.77 6.45
CA CYS A 296 0.31 -9.53 7.20
C CYS A 296 -0.99 -8.74 7.39
N ARG A 297 -1.02 -7.88 8.43
CA ARG A 297 -2.10 -6.91 8.64
C ARG A 297 -1.53 -5.52 8.88
N MET A 298 -2.17 -4.51 8.32
CA MET A 298 -1.77 -3.11 8.39
C MET A 298 -2.91 -2.24 8.90
N ALA A 299 -2.66 -1.46 9.95
CA ALA A 299 -3.61 -0.52 10.51
C ALA A 299 -3.47 0.85 9.86
N PHE A 300 -4.57 1.37 9.31
CA PHE A 300 -4.66 2.70 8.71
C PHE A 300 -5.47 3.63 9.61
N LYS A 301 -4.88 4.75 10.01
CA LYS A 301 -5.57 5.77 10.78
C LYS A 301 -6.67 6.45 9.96
N PRO A 302 -7.67 7.08 10.60
CA PRO A 302 -8.63 7.94 9.92
C PRO A 302 -7.95 9.05 9.11
N THR A 303 -8.58 9.49 8.03
CA THR A 303 -8.13 10.64 7.24
C THR A 303 -8.05 11.89 8.12
N ALA A 304 -6.92 12.59 8.09
CA ALA A 304 -6.71 13.76 8.96
C ALA A 304 -7.55 14.99 8.56
N THR A 305 -7.91 15.10 7.29
CA THR A 305 -8.71 16.24 6.80
C THR A 305 -10.20 15.91 6.91
N ILE A 306 -10.86 16.53 7.88
CA ILE A 306 -12.30 16.37 8.16
C ILE A 306 -12.98 17.73 8.15
N SER A 307 -14.32 17.74 7.98
CA SER A 307 -15.12 18.97 7.92
C SER A 307 -15.52 19.50 9.30
N GLN A 308 -15.29 18.73 10.34
CA GLN A 308 -15.56 19.17 11.72
C GLN A 308 -14.58 20.25 12.14
N LEU A 309 -15.05 21.20 12.97
CA LEU A 309 -14.21 22.25 13.55
C LEU A 309 -13.21 21.63 14.54
N GLN A 310 -11.92 21.85 14.31
CA GLN A 310 -10.85 21.32 15.13
C GLN A 310 -9.96 22.45 15.65
N LYS A 311 -9.52 22.37 16.91
CA LYS A 311 -8.50 23.26 17.46
C LYS A 311 -7.17 22.98 16.77
N THR A 312 -6.42 24.04 16.44
CA THR A 312 -5.13 23.94 15.77
C THR A 312 -4.26 25.15 16.08
N ALA A 313 -3.08 25.23 15.45
CA ALA A 313 -2.20 26.37 15.48
C ALA A 313 -1.84 26.84 14.08
N GLY A 314 -1.54 28.12 13.94
CA GLY A 314 -1.08 28.75 12.70
C GLY A 314 0.44 28.84 12.60
N ARG A 315 0.92 29.17 11.39
CA ARG A 315 2.35 29.40 11.11
C ARG A 315 2.96 30.55 11.92
N SER A 316 2.12 31.50 12.37
CA SER A 316 2.54 32.67 13.18
C SER A 316 2.53 32.35 14.69
N TYR A 317 2.54 31.08 15.11
CA TYR A 317 2.53 30.65 16.52
C TYR A 317 1.29 31.12 17.28
N GLU A 318 0.13 31.18 16.63
CA GLU A 318 -1.16 31.51 17.21
C GLU A 318 -2.06 30.28 17.30
N ASN A 319 -2.86 30.20 18.37
CA ASN A 319 -3.91 29.17 18.48
C ASN A 319 -5.15 29.62 17.71
N GLY A 320 -5.83 28.66 17.11
CA GLY A 320 -7.05 28.89 16.34
C GLY A 320 -7.86 27.63 16.08
N GLU A 321 -8.73 27.72 15.12
CA GLU A 321 -9.62 26.64 14.74
C GLU A 321 -9.65 26.48 13.23
N LEU A 322 -9.83 25.27 12.76
CA LEU A 322 -9.90 24.92 11.34
C LEU A 322 -11.01 23.89 11.12
N ALA A 323 -11.96 24.19 10.25
CA ALA A 323 -12.84 23.20 9.59
C ALA A 323 -12.30 23.01 8.17
N ALA A 324 -11.52 21.96 7.96
CA ALA A 324 -10.82 21.78 6.69
C ALA A 324 -11.80 21.41 5.59
N LYS A 325 -11.88 22.28 4.57
CA LYS A 325 -12.61 21.98 3.33
C LYS A 325 -11.73 21.15 2.42
N GLY A 326 -12.30 20.15 1.74
CA GLY A 326 -11.55 19.36 0.78
C GLY A 326 -12.27 18.06 0.41
N ARG A 327 -11.78 17.44 -0.67
CA ARG A 327 -12.32 16.17 -1.20
C ARG A 327 -11.43 15.02 -0.73
N HIS A 328 -11.76 14.43 0.42
CA HIS A 328 -10.97 13.36 1.04
C HIS A 328 -11.78 12.07 1.17
N ASP A 329 -11.07 10.93 1.22
CA ASP A 329 -11.69 9.65 1.47
C ASP A 329 -12.18 9.60 2.93
N PRO A 330 -13.43 9.22 3.21
CA PRO A 330 -13.90 9.03 4.58
C PRO A 330 -13.21 7.83 5.27
N CYS A 331 -12.72 6.87 4.50
CA CYS A 331 -11.90 5.75 4.96
C CYS A 331 -10.84 5.41 3.92
N VAL A 332 -9.57 5.62 4.25
CA VAL A 332 -8.45 5.34 3.32
C VAL A 332 -8.21 3.84 3.13
N ALA A 333 -8.62 3.00 4.08
CA ALA A 333 -8.42 1.56 4.03
C ALA A 333 -9.07 0.93 2.79
N VAL A 334 -10.20 1.47 2.30
CA VAL A 334 -10.89 0.97 1.09
C VAL A 334 -10.02 1.01 -0.17
N ARG A 335 -9.08 1.95 -0.26
CA ARG A 335 -8.18 2.11 -1.42
C ARG A 335 -6.78 1.56 -1.18
N ALA A 336 -6.48 1.15 0.03
CA ALA A 336 -5.15 0.68 0.40
C ALA A 336 -4.78 -0.73 -0.13
N PRO A 337 -5.71 -1.68 -0.37
CA PRO A 337 -5.34 -3.05 -0.74
C PRO A 337 -4.35 -3.14 -1.90
N VAL A 338 -4.62 -2.52 -3.04
CA VAL A 338 -3.72 -2.55 -4.21
C VAL A 338 -2.36 -1.89 -3.93
N ILE A 339 -2.29 -0.90 -3.03
CA ILE A 339 -1.04 -0.24 -2.64
C ILE A 339 -0.21 -1.19 -1.78
N VAL A 340 -0.86 -1.89 -0.86
CA VAL A 340 -0.26 -2.93 0.01
C VAL A 340 0.33 -4.06 -0.84
N GLU A 341 -0.46 -4.60 -1.78
CA GLU A 341 0.02 -5.62 -2.73
C GLU A 341 1.24 -5.13 -3.52
N SER A 342 1.19 -3.90 -4.02
CA SER A 342 2.27 -3.30 -4.81
C SER A 342 3.56 -3.15 -4.00
N MET A 343 3.46 -2.69 -2.75
CA MET A 343 4.63 -2.56 -1.88
C MET A 343 5.22 -3.91 -1.49
N ALA A 344 4.39 -4.93 -1.24
CA ALA A 344 4.87 -6.29 -1.00
C ALA A 344 5.56 -6.87 -2.24
N ALA A 345 4.99 -6.65 -3.42
CA ALA A 345 5.60 -7.11 -4.68
C ALA A 345 6.96 -6.47 -4.94
N LEU A 346 7.13 -5.17 -4.65
CA LEU A 346 8.42 -4.49 -4.76
C LEU A 346 9.47 -5.08 -3.80
N VAL A 347 9.09 -5.38 -2.55
CA VAL A 347 10.00 -6.05 -1.59
C VAL A 347 10.42 -7.43 -2.10
N LEU A 348 9.45 -8.25 -2.51
CA LEU A 348 9.73 -9.62 -2.92
C LEU A 348 10.50 -9.69 -4.23
N ALA A 349 10.24 -8.80 -5.20
CA ALA A 349 10.99 -8.73 -6.45
C ALA A 349 12.46 -8.35 -6.21
N ASP A 350 12.69 -7.38 -5.33
CA ASP A 350 14.05 -6.97 -4.96
C ASP A 350 14.81 -8.11 -4.24
N LEU A 351 14.19 -8.75 -3.26
CA LEU A 351 14.77 -9.89 -2.55
C LEU A 351 15.00 -11.11 -3.46
N TYR A 352 14.10 -11.37 -4.41
CA TYR A 352 14.26 -12.45 -5.38
C TYR A 352 15.53 -12.24 -6.24
N LEU A 353 15.75 -11.02 -6.73
CA LEU A 353 16.95 -10.71 -7.50
C LEU A 353 18.21 -10.69 -6.65
N GLN A 354 18.12 -10.32 -5.36
CA GLN A 354 19.24 -10.43 -4.42
C GLN A 354 19.60 -11.90 -4.20
N GLN A 355 18.61 -12.77 -3.97
CA GLN A 355 18.84 -14.21 -3.74
C GLN A 355 19.55 -14.89 -4.92
N LYS A 356 19.25 -14.51 -6.16
CA LYS A 356 19.92 -15.02 -7.35
C LYS A 356 21.45 -14.75 -7.42
N ARG A 357 21.97 -13.93 -6.51
CA ARG A 357 23.40 -13.63 -6.36
C ARG A 357 24.06 -14.40 -5.22
N ASN A 358 23.26 -14.99 -4.32
CA ASN A 358 23.76 -15.58 -3.08
C ASN A 358 24.15 -17.06 -3.24
N CYS A 359 23.67 -17.73 -4.29
CA CYS A 359 23.98 -19.12 -4.58
C CYS A 359 24.69 -19.25 -5.92
N LEU A 360 25.71 -20.11 -5.97
CA LEU A 360 26.28 -20.62 -7.20
C LEU A 360 25.44 -21.85 -7.58
N ASP A 361 24.62 -21.72 -8.60
CA ASP A 361 23.86 -22.85 -9.19
C ASP A 361 24.74 -23.68 -10.10
#